data_82574fa647ac3953d42ba174ab05ce2f
#
_entry.id   82574fa647ac3953d42ba174ab05ce2f
#
_cell.length_a   1.000
_cell.length_b   1.000
_cell.length_c   1.000
_cell.angle_alpha   90.00
_cell.angle_beta   90.00
_cell.angle_gamma   90.00
#
_symmetry.space_group_name_H-M   'P 1'
#
loop_
_entity.id
_entity.type
_entity.pdbx_description
1 polymer ?
#
loop_
_entity_poly.entity_id
_entity_poly.type
_entity_poly.pdbx_seq_one_letter_code
_entity_poly.pdbx_strand_id
1 'polypeptide(L)'
;GNYNATLDAALKKADYDGFSHRKAESTKRGMLRGIGISTYLEACGIAPSAVVGSLGARAGLFECAEVRVHPTGSVTVFTGSHSHGQGHETTFAQLVSDKLGISTDMVEISHGDTNNIPFGMGTYGSRSLAVGGEAIVKAMDKVIAKAKKIAAHIMEASADDIELNNGNFEIAGTDKSMSLSEISLAAYVPHNYPHEELEPGLDEKAFYDPLNFTYPG
;
A
#
# COMPACT_ATOMS: atom_id res chain seq x y z
N GLY A 1 16.35 -4.43 18.34
CA GLY A 1 15.95 -3.21 19.03
C GLY A 1 16.38 -3.16 20.50
N ASN A 2 16.43 -1.97 21.07
CA ASN A 2 16.74 -1.82 22.51
C ASN A 2 15.45 -1.82 23.33
N TYR A 3 14.88 -3.00 23.54
CA TYR A 3 13.57 -3.18 24.17
C TYR A 3 13.55 -2.71 25.64
N ASN A 4 14.67 -2.88 26.37
CA ASN A 4 14.77 -2.39 27.74
C ASN A 4 14.68 -0.87 27.81
N ALA A 5 15.39 -0.14 26.93
CA ALA A 5 15.30 1.32 26.89
C ALA A 5 13.88 1.81 26.57
N THR A 6 13.14 1.09 25.73
CA THR A 6 11.73 1.41 25.41
C THR A 6 10.84 1.21 26.64
N LEU A 7 11.02 0.09 27.37
CA LEU A 7 10.29 -0.18 28.61
C LEU A 7 10.59 0.87 29.68
N ASP A 8 11.88 1.17 29.91
CA ASP A 8 12.31 2.17 30.89
C ASP A 8 11.74 3.56 30.60
N ALA A 9 11.74 3.95 29.33
CA ALA A 9 11.15 5.22 28.89
C ALA A 9 9.63 5.27 29.14
N ALA A 10 8.92 4.16 28.89
CA ALA A 10 7.49 4.05 29.15
C ALA A 10 7.18 4.10 30.65
N LEU A 11 7.92 3.37 31.49
CA LEU A 11 7.77 3.39 32.92
C LEU A 11 8.03 4.77 33.52
N LYS A 12 9.09 5.44 33.09
CA LYS A 12 9.41 6.81 33.47
C LYS A 12 8.30 7.79 33.06
N LYS A 13 7.81 7.71 31.83
CA LYS A 13 6.72 8.58 31.32
C LYS A 13 5.41 8.36 32.08
N ALA A 14 5.13 7.12 32.47
CA ALA A 14 3.95 6.77 33.27
C ALA A 14 4.13 7.12 34.78
N ASP A 15 5.30 7.58 35.19
CA ASP A 15 5.65 7.74 36.60
C ASP A 15 5.29 6.49 37.42
N TYR A 16 5.83 5.35 36.97
CA TYR A 16 5.49 4.05 37.58
C TYR A 16 5.81 3.99 39.08
N ASP A 17 6.94 4.55 39.50
CA ASP A 17 7.39 4.59 40.88
C ASP A 17 6.44 5.41 41.77
N GLY A 18 5.85 6.47 41.25
CA GLY A 18 4.84 7.29 41.92
C GLY A 18 3.43 6.69 41.96
N PHE A 19 3.21 5.49 41.36
CA PHE A 19 1.87 4.91 41.27
C PHE A 19 1.23 4.63 42.62
N SER A 20 2.00 4.10 43.60
CA SER A 20 1.48 3.80 44.93
C SER A 20 0.91 5.03 45.64
N HIS A 21 1.55 6.19 45.49
CA HIS A 21 1.03 7.46 46.00
C HIS A 21 -0.27 7.87 45.31
N ARG A 22 -0.31 7.83 43.99
CA ARG A 22 -1.52 8.16 43.20
C ARG A 22 -2.69 7.22 43.52
N LYS A 23 -2.41 5.94 43.78
CA LYS A 23 -3.42 4.97 44.20
C LYS A 23 -4.00 5.34 45.57
N ALA A 24 -3.15 5.67 46.55
CA ALA A 24 -3.58 6.08 47.89
C ALA A 24 -4.44 7.36 47.85
N GLU A 25 -4.04 8.35 47.05
CA GLU A 25 -4.83 9.59 46.85
C GLU A 25 -6.20 9.33 46.20
N SER A 26 -6.26 8.38 45.28
CA SER A 26 -7.52 7.97 44.67
C SER A 26 -8.44 7.28 45.69
N THR A 27 -7.90 6.41 46.54
CA THR A 27 -8.65 5.72 47.59
C THR A 27 -9.26 6.71 48.58
N LYS A 28 -8.54 7.78 48.98
CA LYS A 28 -9.09 8.84 49.84
C LYS A 28 -10.32 9.54 49.24
N ARG A 29 -10.43 9.52 47.94
CA ARG A 29 -11.58 10.10 47.19
C ARG A 29 -12.64 9.05 46.87
N GLY A 30 -12.59 7.85 47.41
CA GLY A 30 -13.51 6.75 47.11
C GLY A 30 -13.35 6.13 45.72
N MET A 31 -12.20 6.36 45.05
CA MET A 31 -11.92 5.87 43.71
C MET A 31 -10.92 4.75 43.72
N LEU A 32 -11.07 3.78 42.81
CA LEU A 32 -10.10 2.74 42.56
C LEU A 32 -9.17 3.13 41.42
N ARG A 33 -7.87 2.85 41.55
CA ARG A 33 -6.87 3.07 40.53
C ARG A 33 -6.02 1.82 40.34
N GLY A 34 -5.87 1.41 39.08
CA GLY A 34 -5.00 0.30 38.67
C GLY A 34 -3.98 0.75 37.63
N ILE A 35 -2.89 0.02 37.49
CA ILE A 35 -1.91 0.12 36.44
C ILE A 35 -1.58 -1.29 35.96
N GLY A 36 -1.40 -1.47 34.66
CA GLY A 36 -0.94 -2.71 34.04
C GLY A 36 0.17 -2.44 33.06
N ILE A 37 1.05 -3.40 32.85
CA ILE A 37 2.13 -3.36 31.88
C ILE A 37 1.95 -4.56 30.96
N SER A 38 2.07 -4.33 29.67
CA SER A 38 2.14 -5.37 28.64
C SER A 38 3.33 -5.09 27.74
N THR A 39 4.14 -6.09 27.53
CA THR A 39 5.25 -6.04 26.55
C THR A 39 5.00 -7.06 25.47
N TYR A 40 5.21 -6.66 24.22
CA TYR A 40 5.01 -7.54 23.06
C TYR A 40 5.96 -7.16 21.94
N LEU A 41 6.21 -8.12 21.05
CA LEU A 41 6.88 -7.91 19.78
C LEU A 41 5.90 -8.27 18.68
N GLU A 42 5.59 -7.29 17.82
CA GLU A 42 4.68 -7.47 16.69
C GLU A 42 5.38 -8.20 15.56
N ALA A 43 4.78 -9.30 15.08
CA ALA A 43 5.14 -9.92 13.82
C ALA A 43 4.28 -9.31 12.72
N CYS A 44 4.86 -8.38 11.96
CA CYS A 44 4.17 -7.73 10.86
C CYS A 44 4.12 -8.63 9.61
N GLY A 45 3.11 -8.41 8.77
CA GLY A 45 3.00 -9.11 7.49
C GLY A 45 2.72 -10.60 7.67
N ILE A 46 1.81 -10.96 8.58
CA ILE A 46 1.34 -12.36 8.69
C ILE A 46 0.78 -12.79 7.35
N ALA A 47 1.65 -13.43 6.58
CA ALA A 47 1.30 -13.84 5.25
C ALA A 47 2.24 -14.77 4.52
N PRO A 48 3.49 -15.08 4.87
CA PRO A 48 4.21 -16.06 4.08
C PRO A 48 3.42 -17.36 4.01
N SER A 49 2.78 -17.62 2.86
CA SER A 49 1.90 -18.80 2.72
C SER A 49 2.66 -20.10 3.00
N ALA A 50 3.95 -20.15 2.64
CA ALA A 50 4.81 -21.29 2.93
C ALA A 50 4.97 -21.52 4.44
N VAL A 51 5.16 -20.43 5.23
CA VAL A 51 5.34 -20.54 6.67
C VAL A 51 4.05 -20.94 7.35
N VAL A 52 2.94 -20.26 7.09
CA VAL A 52 1.66 -20.56 7.73
C VAL A 52 1.13 -21.93 7.31
N GLY A 53 1.40 -22.37 6.08
CA GLY A 53 1.11 -23.71 5.60
C GLY A 53 1.85 -24.80 6.39
N SER A 54 3.13 -24.57 6.71
CA SER A 54 3.91 -25.48 7.56
C SER A 54 3.38 -25.58 8.99
N LEU A 55 2.64 -24.56 9.44
CA LEU A 55 1.96 -24.51 10.74
C LEU A 55 0.51 -25.06 10.69
N GLY A 56 0.09 -25.60 9.55
CA GLY A 56 -1.21 -26.25 9.37
C GLY A 56 -2.32 -25.38 8.80
N ALA A 57 -2.04 -24.17 8.35
CA ALA A 57 -3.03 -23.35 7.63
C ALA A 57 -3.43 -24.01 6.31
N ARG A 58 -4.74 -23.97 6.00
CA ARG A 58 -5.30 -24.57 4.78
C ARG A 58 -5.63 -23.54 3.69
N ALA A 59 -5.15 -22.33 3.84
CA ALA A 59 -5.33 -21.22 2.88
C ALA A 59 -4.01 -20.50 2.66
N GLY A 60 -3.80 -20.00 1.45
CA GLY A 60 -2.73 -19.04 1.19
C GLY A 60 -3.10 -17.68 1.77
N LEU A 61 -2.12 -16.94 2.24
CA LEU A 61 -2.32 -15.63 2.87
C LEU A 61 -1.77 -14.48 2.01
N PHE A 62 -1.67 -14.69 0.70
CA PHE A 62 -1.30 -13.64 -0.25
C PHE A 62 -2.39 -12.56 -0.37
N GLU A 63 -2.07 -11.45 -0.99
CA GLU A 63 -3.03 -10.41 -1.36
C GLU A 63 -3.02 -10.13 -2.86
N CYS A 64 -4.10 -9.51 -3.31
CA CYS A 64 -4.27 -9.02 -4.66
C CYS A 64 -4.60 -7.52 -4.62
N ALA A 65 -4.08 -6.80 -5.60
CA ALA A 65 -4.56 -5.47 -5.92
C ALA A 65 -4.74 -5.32 -7.43
N GLU A 66 -5.72 -4.52 -7.82
CA GLU A 66 -5.93 -4.03 -9.17
C GLU A 66 -5.82 -2.51 -9.14
N VAL A 67 -5.06 -1.94 -10.06
CA VAL A 67 -4.90 -0.49 -10.22
C VAL A 67 -5.40 -0.12 -11.59
N ARG A 68 -6.47 0.65 -11.62
CA ARG A 68 -7.11 1.15 -12.84
C ARG A 68 -6.89 2.64 -12.97
N VAL A 69 -6.20 3.04 -14.04
CA VAL A 69 -6.09 4.45 -14.41
C VAL A 69 -7.17 4.77 -15.43
N HIS A 70 -8.04 5.71 -15.10
CA HIS A 70 -9.15 6.13 -15.97
C HIS A 70 -8.68 7.07 -17.09
N PRO A 71 -9.46 7.24 -18.17
CA PRO A 71 -9.10 8.15 -19.28
C PRO A 71 -8.79 9.59 -18.87
N THR A 72 -9.28 10.00 -17.69
CA THR A 72 -9.03 11.33 -17.09
C THR A 72 -7.71 11.43 -16.33
N GLY A 73 -6.98 10.31 -16.16
CA GLY A 73 -5.79 10.22 -15.32
C GLY A 73 -6.08 9.99 -13.83
N SER A 74 -7.35 9.93 -13.41
CA SER A 74 -7.70 9.49 -12.04
C SER A 74 -7.48 7.99 -11.88
N VAL A 75 -7.28 7.54 -10.64
CA VAL A 75 -6.93 6.16 -10.33
C VAL A 75 -7.92 5.55 -9.35
N THR A 76 -8.41 4.36 -9.63
CA THR A 76 -9.11 3.52 -8.65
C THR A 76 -8.24 2.31 -8.32
N VAL A 77 -8.02 2.07 -7.03
CA VAL A 77 -7.36 0.88 -6.52
C VAL A 77 -8.38 -0.05 -5.89
N PHE A 78 -8.41 -1.29 -6.35
CA PHE A 78 -9.22 -2.35 -5.75
C PHE A 78 -8.32 -3.25 -4.90
N THR A 79 -8.60 -3.37 -3.61
CA THR A 79 -7.77 -4.15 -2.68
C THR A 79 -8.61 -5.00 -1.73
N GLY A 80 -8.12 -6.19 -1.42
CA GLY A 80 -8.72 -7.08 -0.42
C GLY A 80 -8.43 -6.70 1.02
N SER A 81 -7.54 -5.72 1.25
CA SER A 81 -7.19 -5.22 2.59
C SER A 81 -8.23 -4.23 3.08
N HIS A 82 -9.30 -4.74 3.70
CA HIS A 82 -10.42 -3.95 4.21
C HIS A 82 -10.02 -3.05 5.39
N SER A 83 -10.45 -1.80 5.38
CA SER A 83 -10.27 -0.85 6.50
C SER A 83 -11.24 -1.15 7.66
N HIS A 84 -10.73 -1.04 8.89
CA HIS A 84 -11.52 -1.11 10.13
C HIS A 84 -11.42 0.20 10.92
N GLY A 85 -11.18 1.32 10.22
CA GLY A 85 -10.98 2.63 10.81
C GLY A 85 -9.51 3.06 10.96
N GLN A 86 -8.55 2.24 10.51
CA GLN A 86 -7.12 2.54 10.61
C GLN A 86 -6.57 3.38 9.44
N GLY A 87 -7.43 3.86 8.54
CA GLY A 87 -7.07 4.84 7.51
C GLY A 87 -6.39 4.25 6.28
N HIS A 88 -6.76 3.05 5.84
CA HIS A 88 -6.22 2.44 4.63
C HIS A 88 -6.46 3.30 3.40
N GLU A 89 -7.59 3.97 3.30
CA GLU A 89 -7.95 4.87 2.20
C GLU A 89 -6.91 5.96 2.05
N THR A 90 -6.50 6.58 3.15
CA THR A 90 -5.46 7.61 3.15
C THR A 90 -4.08 7.03 2.84
N THR A 91 -3.70 5.96 3.53
CA THR A 91 -2.36 5.37 3.40
C THR A 91 -2.12 4.81 2.00
N PHE A 92 -3.09 4.11 1.43
CA PHE A 92 -2.97 3.56 0.07
C PHE A 92 -3.04 4.65 -1.00
N ALA A 93 -3.85 5.70 -0.80
CA ALA A 93 -3.85 6.85 -1.70
C ALA A 93 -2.50 7.57 -1.70
N GLN A 94 -1.86 7.73 -0.53
CA GLN A 94 -0.50 8.27 -0.44
C GLN A 94 0.51 7.40 -1.19
N LEU A 95 0.44 6.07 -1.02
CA LEU A 95 1.33 5.13 -1.71
C LEU A 95 1.22 5.27 -3.25
N VAL A 96 -0.01 5.40 -3.76
CA VAL A 96 -0.26 5.59 -5.20
C VAL A 96 0.20 6.98 -5.66
N SER A 97 -0.12 8.01 -4.89
CA SER A 97 0.27 9.40 -5.14
C SER A 97 1.79 9.54 -5.26
N ASP A 98 2.53 8.99 -4.30
CA ASP A 98 4.00 9.03 -4.28
C ASP A 98 4.60 8.27 -5.47
N LYS A 99 4.03 7.10 -5.81
CA LYS A 99 4.55 6.24 -6.88
C LYS A 99 4.27 6.79 -8.28
N LEU A 100 3.08 7.36 -8.50
CA LEU A 100 2.66 7.87 -9.80
C LEU A 100 2.93 9.38 -9.98
N GLY A 101 3.23 10.11 -8.91
CA GLY A 101 3.45 11.56 -8.94
C GLY A 101 2.17 12.37 -9.19
N ILE A 102 1.02 11.90 -8.66
CA ILE A 102 -0.29 12.55 -8.79
C ILE A 102 -0.84 12.98 -7.44
N SER A 103 -1.84 13.87 -7.42
CA SER A 103 -2.49 14.26 -6.16
C SER A 103 -3.27 13.09 -5.56
N THR A 104 -3.29 12.98 -4.22
CA THR A 104 -4.13 12.02 -3.49
C THR A 104 -5.62 12.17 -3.80
N ASP A 105 -6.08 13.37 -4.16
CA ASP A 105 -7.47 13.64 -4.56
C ASP A 105 -7.86 12.96 -5.89
N MET A 106 -6.87 12.52 -6.66
CA MET A 106 -7.07 11.76 -7.90
C MET A 106 -7.17 10.25 -7.65
N VAL A 107 -7.05 9.79 -6.41
CA VAL A 107 -6.97 8.37 -6.05
C VAL A 107 -8.17 7.95 -5.21
N GLU A 108 -8.92 6.98 -5.70
CA GLU A 108 -9.99 6.30 -4.99
C GLU A 108 -9.54 4.91 -4.54
N ILE A 109 -9.78 4.55 -3.29
CA ILE A 109 -9.52 3.21 -2.75
C ILE A 109 -10.83 2.48 -2.54
N SER A 110 -11.01 1.39 -3.28
CA SER A 110 -12.17 0.49 -3.18
C SER A 110 -11.79 -0.78 -2.43
N HIS A 111 -12.51 -1.06 -1.35
CA HIS A 111 -12.35 -2.29 -0.56
C HIS A 111 -13.69 -2.72 0.05
N GLY A 112 -13.76 -3.94 0.58
CA GLY A 112 -14.95 -4.45 1.28
C GLY A 112 -16.12 -4.85 0.38
N ASP A 113 -15.97 -4.78 -0.94
CA ASP A 113 -16.96 -5.20 -1.93
C ASP A 113 -16.46 -6.42 -2.71
N THR A 114 -16.97 -7.58 -2.35
CA THR A 114 -16.58 -8.87 -2.98
C THR A 114 -17.02 -9.01 -4.44
N ASN A 115 -17.87 -8.12 -4.96
CA ASN A 115 -18.23 -8.10 -6.37
C ASN A 115 -17.14 -7.45 -7.23
N ASN A 116 -16.42 -6.50 -6.67
CA ASN A 116 -15.41 -5.71 -7.37
C ASN A 116 -13.97 -6.12 -7.03
N ILE A 117 -13.75 -6.68 -5.83
CA ILE A 117 -12.42 -7.07 -5.38
C ILE A 117 -12.06 -8.45 -5.92
N PRO A 118 -10.94 -8.59 -6.66
CA PRO A 118 -10.58 -9.87 -7.29
C PRO A 118 -10.28 -10.99 -6.30
N PHE A 119 -9.61 -10.64 -5.19
CA PHE A 119 -9.23 -11.55 -4.12
C PHE A 119 -8.72 -10.75 -2.92
N GLY A 120 -8.90 -11.28 -1.70
CA GLY A 120 -8.31 -10.70 -0.50
C GLY A 120 -8.51 -11.59 0.72
N MET A 121 -7.50 -11.61 1.59
CA MET A 121 -7.56 -12.28 2.88
C MET A 121 -7.90 -11.31 4.03
N GLY A 122 -7.99 -10.02 3.74
CA GLY A 122 -8.41 -9.00 4.70
C GLY A 122 -7.29 -8.48 5.58
N THR A 123 -7.70 -7.76 6.63
CA THR A 123 -6.82 -6.99 7.51
C THR A 123 -6.72 -7.65 8.89
N TYR A 124 -5.56 -8.17 9.22
CA TYR A 124 -5.19 -8.74 10.52
C TYR A 124 -3.67 -8.97 10.55
N GLY A 125 -3.08 -9.19 11.74
CA GLY A 125 -1.66 -9.54 11.86
C GLY A 125 -0.72 -8.54 11.20
N SER A 126 -1.05 -7.26 11.22
CA SER A 126 -0.24 -6.14 10.68
C SER A 126 0.22 -6.35 9.24
N ARG A 127 -0.68 -6.90 8.38
CA ARG A 127 -0.34 -7.32 7.02
C ARG A 127 -0.78 -6.36 5.91
N SER A 128 -1.69 -5.43 6.19
CA SER A 128 -2.32 -4.64 5.13
C SER A 128 -1.33 -3.79 4.34
N LEU A 129 -0.37 -3.13 4.99
CA LEU A 129 0.65 -2.38 4.26
C LEU A 129 1.73 -3.31 3.69
N ALA A 130 2.23 -4.27 4.49
CA ALA A 130 3.33 -5.14 4.09
C ALA A 130 2.96 -6.11 2.95
N VAL A 131 1.71 -6.52 2.86
CA VAL A 131 1.25 -7.49 1.85
C VAL A 131 0.30 -6.82 0.85
N GLY A 132 -0.75 -6.16 1.33
CA GLY A 132 -1.71 -5.45 0.47
C GLY A 132 -1.07 -4.24 -0.22
N GLY A 133 -0.29 -3.44 0.50
CA GLY A 133 0.44 -2.31 -0.08
C GLY A 133 1.45 -2.74 -1.14
N GLU A 134 2.18 -3.83 -0.90
CA GLU A 134 3.11 -4.36 -1.91
C GLU A 134 2.39 -4.92 -3.15
N ALA A 135 1.21 -5.54 -2.99
CA ALA A 135 0.39 -5.93 -4.14
C ALA A 135 -0.02 -4.70 -4.98
N ILE A 136 -0.37 -3.57 -4.33
CA ILE A 136 -0.66 -2.29 -5.00
C ILE A 136 0.58 -1.79 -5.75
N VAL A 137 1.76 -1.77 -5.10
CA VAL A 137 3.03 -1.35 -5.73
C VAL A 137 3.32 -2.19 -6.98
N LYS A 138 3.19 -3.50 -6.90
CA LYS A 138 3.40 -4.40 -8.05
C LYS A 138 2.40 -4.19 -9.18
N ALA A 139 1.16 -3.87 -8.87
CA ALA A 139 0.18 -3.51 -9.89
C ALA A 139 0.54 -2.17 -10.56
N MET A 140 0.95 -1.17 -9.76
CA MET A 140 1.44 0.12 -10.29
C MET A 140 2.69 -0.04 -11.17
N ASP A 141 3.63 -0.93 -10.81
CA ASP A 141 4.81 -1.20 -11.64
C ASP A 141 4.41 -1.69 -13.04
N LYS A 142 3.37 -2.52 -13.14
CA LYS A 142 2.82 -2.96 -14.43
C LYS A 142 2.15 -1.81 -15.19
N VAL A 143 1.35 -0.98 -14.50
CA VAL A 143 0.76 0.23 -15.08
C VAL A 143 1.84 1.15 -15.64
N ILE A 144 2.89 1.44 -14.85
CA ILE A 144 4.02 2.28 -15.27
C ILE A 144 4.73 1.67 -16.49
N ALA A 145 5.01 0.38 -16.46
CA ALA A 145 5.67 -0.30 -17.56
C ALA A 145 4.85 -0.22 -18.85
N LYS A 146 3.52 -0.40 -18.76
CA LYS A 146 2.61 -0.25 -19.89
C LYS A 146 2.54 1.20 -20.38
N ALA A 147 2.42 2.15 -19.44
CA ALA A 147 2.39 3.59 -19.75
C ALA A 147 3.68 4.05 -20.45
N LYS A 148 4.86 3.56 -20.02
CA LYS A 148 6.15 3.84 -20.67
C LYS A 148 6.16 3.36 -22.13
N LYS A 149 5.62 2.19 -22.44
CA LYS A 149 5.53 1.68 -23.80
C LYS A 149 4.59 2.52 -24.68
N ILE A 150 3.45 2.97 -24.13
CA ILE A 150 2.52 3.86 -24.83
C ILE A 150 3.21 5.20 -25.12
N ALA A 151 3.84 5.80 -24.11
CA ALA A 151 4.57 7.06 -24.25
C ALA A 151 5.70 6.94 -25.27
N ALA A 152 6.49 5.88 -25.23
CA ALA A 152 7.58 5.60 -26.16
C ALA A 152 7.09 5.51 -27.60
N HIS A 153 5.97 4.80 -27.83
CA HIS A 153 5.37 4.69 -29.15
C HIS A 153 4.92 6.06 -29.70
N ILE A 154 4.23 6.85 -28.87
CA ILE A 154 3.70 8.17 -29.29
C ILE A 154 4.82 9.19 -29.50
N MET A 155 5.85 9.18 -28.64
CA MET A 155 6.97 10.12 -28.71
C MET A 155 8.10 9.65 -29.64
N GLU A 156 7.97 8.47 -30.29
CA GLU A 156 8.97 7.86 -31.16
C GLU A 156 10.33 7.66 -30.46
N ALA A 157 10.30 7.05 -29.25
CA ALA A 157 11.46 6.80 -28.40
C ALA A 157 11.56 5.33 -27.99
N SER A 158 12.64 4.94 -27.31
CA SER A 158 12.72 3.65 -26.62
C SER A 158 11.99 3.70 -25.28
N ALA A 159 11.29 2.64 -24.90
CA ALA A 159 10.67 2.55 -23.58
C ALA A 159 11.67 2.61 -22.42
N ASP A 160 12.93 2.20 -22.67
CA ASP A 160 14.03 2.27 -21.70
C ASP A 160 14.50 3.72 -21.44
N ASP A 161 14.25 4.63 -22.40
CA ASP A 161 14.60 6.04 -22.29
C ASP A 161 13.47 6.86 -21.63
N ILE A 162 12.33 6.24 -21.32
CA ILE A 162 11.21 6.93 -20.68
C ILE A 162 11.35 6.85 -19.16
N GLU A 163 11.40 8.00 -18.52
CA GLU A 163 11.39 8.15 -17.07
C GLU A 163 10.05 8.71 -16.58
N LEU A 164 9.56 8.22 -15.43
CA LEU A 164 8.40 8.80 -14.76
C LEU A 164 8.88 9.80 -13.71
N ASN A 165 8.50 11.05 -13.88
CA ASN A 165 8.85 12.13 -12.98
C ASN A 165 7.62 13.00 -12.67
N ASN A 166 7.16 12.99 -11.41
CA ASN A 166 6.02 13.80 -10.94
C ASN A 166 4.78 13.73 -11.86
N GLY A 167 4.37 12.53 -12.23
CA GLY A 167 3.19 12.30 -13.08
C GLY A 167 3.41 12.50 -14.58
N ASN A 168 4.63 12.82 -15.01
CA ASN A 168 5.00 12.98 -16.40
C ASN A 168 5.97 11.88 -16.82
N PHE A 169 5.77 11.35 -18.02
CA PHE A 169 6.64 10.41 -18.69
C PHE A 169 7.51 11.18 -19.67
N GLU A 170 8.79 11.26 -19.38
CA GLU A 170 9.76 12.14 -20.04
C GLU A 170 10.79 11.30 -20.80
N ILE A 171 11.19 11.76 -22.00
CA ILE A 171 12.36 11.16 -22.67
C ILE A 171 13.61 11.72 -22.01
N ALA A 172 14.42 10.85 -21.41
CA ALA A 172 15.63 11.23 -20.71
C ALA A 172 16.53 12.15 -21.56
N GLY A 173 16.93 13.28 -20.98
CA GLY A 173 17.82 14.25 -21.64
C GLY A 173 17.16 15.14 -22.69
N THR A 174 15.84 15.15 -22.80
CA THR A 174 15.07 16.02 -23.72
C THR A 174 14.01 16.83 -22.99
N ASP A 175 13.30 17.70 -23.70
CA ASP A 175 12.14 18.46 -23.23
C ASP A 175 10.80 17.80 -23.60
N LYS A 176 10.82 16.60 -24.21
CA LYS A 176 9.62 15.86 -24.58
C LYS A 176 9.06 15.10 -23.39
N SER A 177 7.80 15.33 -23.10
CA SER A 177 7.07 14.64 -22.03
C SER A 177 5.60 14.45 -22.37
N MET A 178 4.97 13.48 -21.70
CA MET A 178 3.52 13.26 -21.69
C MET A 178 3.05 13.05 -20.26
N SER A 179 1.96 13.67 -19.88
CA SER A 179 1.34 13.45 -18.57
C SER A 179 0.67 12.06 -18.50
N LEU A 180 0.49 11.55 -17.28
CA LEU A 180 -0.28 10.32 -17.04
C LEU A 180 -1.70 10.41 -17.67
N SER A 181 -2.32 11.59 -17.62
CA SER A 181 -3.63 11.86 -18.20
C SER A 181 -3.65 11.70 -19.73
N GLU A 182 -2.64 12.23 -20.44
CA GLU A 182 -2.52 12.08 -21.89
C GLU A 182 -2.28 10.63 -22.31
N ILE A 183 -1.42 9.92 -21.58
CA ILE A 183 -1.16 8.50 -21.82
C ILE A 183 -2.41 7.66 -21.55
N SER A 184 -3.14 7.97 -20.46
CA SER A 184 -4.38 7.27 -20.12
C SER A 184 -5.43 7.46 -21.20
N LEU A 185 -5.60 8.70 -21.68
CA LEU A 185 -6.51 8.97 -22.80
C LEU A 185 -6.12 8.17 -24.04
N ALA A 186 -4.83 8.12 -24.38
CA ALA A 186 -4.33 7.33 -25.52
C ALA A 186 -4.57 5.83 -25.34
N ALA A 187 -4.51 5.31 -24.11
CA ALA A 187 -4.78 3.90 -23.82
C ALA A 187 -6.26 3.52 -24.06
N TYR A 188 -7.20 4.46 -23.86
CA TYR A 188 -8.64 4.23 -24.06
C TYR A 188 -9.17 4.73 -25.39
N VAL A 189 -8.41 5.59 -26.09
CA VAL A 189 -8.67 6.06 -27.46
C VAL A 189 -7.47 5.69 -28.33
N PRO A 190 -7.26 4.40 -28.62
CA PRO A 190 -5.99 3.87 -29.12
C PRO A 190 -5.83 4.06 -30.62
N HIS A 191 -5.89 5.31 -31.14
CA HIS A 191 -5.71 5.63 -32.56
C HIS A 191 -4.23 5.62 -32.97
N ASN A 192 -3.33 6.10 -32.13
CA ASN A 192 -1.88 5.98 -32.25
C ASN A 192 -1.37 5.16 -31.05
N TYR A 193 -1.29 3.83 -31.21
CA TYR A 193 -1.11 2.90 -30.11
C TYR A 193 -0.34 1.65 -30.59
N PRO A 194 0.52 1.05 -29.77
CA PRO A 194 1.30 -0.14 -30.13
C PRO A 194 0.44 -1.43 -30.06
N HIS A 195 -0.52 -1.59 -30.94
CA HIS A 195 -1.51 -2.68 -30.94
C HIS A 195 -0.89 -4.09 -31.07
N GLU A 196 0.32 -4.21 -31.61
CA GLU A 196 1.01 -5.50 -31.73
C GLU A 196 1.58 -5.97 -30.40
N GLU A 197 1.78 -5.05 -29.45
CA GLU A 197 2.43 -5.33 -28.17
C GLU A 197 1.50 -5.21 -26.95
N LEU A 198 0.48 -4.36 -27.04
CA LEU A 198 -0.36 -4.00 -25.91
C LEU A 198 -1.85 -4.08 -26.21
N GLU A 199 -2.62 -4.54 -25.25
CA GLU A 199 -4.07 -4.41 -25.23
C GLU A 199 -4.47 -2.97 -24.84
N PRO A 200 -5.57 -2.41 -25.37
CA PRO A 200 -6.11 -1.13 -24.92
C PRO A 200 -6.45 -1.10 -23.42
N GLY A 201 -6.55 0.11 -22.86
CA GLY A 201 -6.82 0.34 -21.45
C GLY A 201 -5.55 0.40 -20.60
N LEU A 202 -5.70 0.87 -19.37
CA LEU A 202 -4.61 1.02 -18.40
C LEU A 202 -5.10 0.51 -17.04
N ASP A 203 -5.26 -0.81 -16.96
CA ASP A 203 -5.82 -1.54 -15.82
C ASP A 203 -4.97 -2.79 -15.59
N GLU A 204 -4.30 -2.84 -14.44
CA GLU A 204 -3.33 -3.90 -14.16
C GLU A 204 -3.55 -4.52 -12.78
N LYS A 205 -3.34 -5.81 -12.70
CA LYS A 205 -3.52 -6.61 -11.49
C LYS A 205 -2.22 -7.29 -11.07
N ALA A 206 -2.01 -7.36 -9.76
CA ALA A 206 -0.91 -8.11 -9.18
C ALA A 206 -1.32 -8.87 -7.93
N PHE A 207 -0.60 -9.97 -7.69
CA PHE A 207 -0.68 -10.77 -6.47
C PHE A 207 0.66 -10.71 -5.75
N TYR A 208 0.62 -10.71 -4.44
CA TYR A 208 1.84 -10.72 -3.64
C TYR A 208 1.72 -11.68 -2.45
N ASP A 209 2.71 -12.57 -2.34
CA ASP A 209 2.93 -13.47 -1.22
C ASP A 209 4.37 -13.25 -0.72
N PRO A 210 4.58 -12.72 0.47
CA PRO A 210 5.94 -12.45 0.96
C PRO A 210 6.69 -13.75 1.26
N LEU A 211 8.01 -13.71 1.17
CA LEU A 211 8.87 -14.83 1.51
C LEU A 211 9.10 -14.97 3.01
N ASN A 212 9.03 -13.87 3.75
CA ASN A 212 9.35 -13.79 5.17
C ASN A 212 8.36 -12.90 5.92
N PHE A 213 8.21 -13.14 7.23
CA PHE A 213 7.63 -12.14 8.13
C PHE A 213 8.51 -10.90 8.21
N THR A 214 7.87 -9.74 8.39
CA THR A 214 8.54 -8.50 8.77
C THR A 214 8.33 -8.24 10.26
N TYR A 215 9.36 -7.72 10.92
CA TYR A 215 9.30 -7.30 12.32
C TYR A 215 9.65 -5.82 12.41
N PRO A 216 8.99 -5.05 13.29
CA PRO A 216 9.40 -3.67 13.56
C PRO A 216 10.83 -3.68 14.12
N GLY A 217 11.68 -2.83 13.56
CA GLY A 217 13.09 -2.66 13.95
C GLY A 217 13.28 -1.80 15.18
#